data_ca52d816a4fd39efade717e3836e7618
#
_entry.id   ca52d816a4fd39efade717e3836e7618
#
_cell.length_a   1.000
_cell.length_b   1.000
_cell.length_c   1.000
_cell.angle_alpha   90.00
_cell.angle_beta   90.00
_cell.angle_gamma   90.00
#
_symmetry.space_group_name_H-M   'P 1'
#
loop_
_entity.id
_entity.type
_entity.pdbx_description
1 polymer ?
#
loop_
_entity_poly.entity_id
_entity_poly.type
_entity_poly.pdbx_seq_one_letter_code
_entity_poly.pdbx_strand_id
1 'polypeptide(L)'
;LDCKQFHLEHLRLMNAAAWTTCFLDSEYIWVHGVDIRNEKRYNGDGLDFDGCRHVWISDCHIKGTDDNLCLQSSGQTTEDIHITNCAFTSVCAGIRIGLKSIGDIQNVVISNCTMHGIYREGIKIECTEGGVICDILIENVTMRNVRRPLYFLLNQRFEPDDLGSSVELTAMPKVGKIERIRVSGITAVDEACMSEKQYRFTDDIMGEPKFNGIRVDAAKDHAIRDLILRDVFYHSIGGVKASEIPTEYPEQTENYWPDWSRCAFVYIR
;
A
#
# COMPACT_ATOMS: atom_id res chain seq x y z
N LEU A 1 12.26 9.75 15.71
CA LEU A 1 12.70 10.83 14.83
C LEU A 1 14.21 10.93 14.85
N ASP A 2 14.84 11.01 13.68
CA ASP A 2 16.29 11.21 13.49
C ASP A 2 17.15 10.20 14.30
N CYS A 3 16.73 8.94 14.25
CA CYS A 3 17.45 7.85 14.91
C CYS A 3 18.45 7.23 13.96
N LYS A 4 19.58 6.77 14.51
CA LYS A 4 20.62 6.02 13.77
C LYS A 4 20.94 4.73 14.47
N GLN A 5 21.05 3.63 13.69
CA GLN A 5 21.39 2.32 14.21
C GLN A 5 20.35 1.82 15.24
N PHE A 6 19.08 1.77 14.83
CA PHE A 6 17.97 1.34 15.68
C PHE A 6 17.62 -0.13 15.44
N HIS A 7 17.48 -0.91 16.51
CA HIS A 7 17.05 -2.30 16.46
C HIS A 7 15.72 -2.48 17.19
N LEU A 8 14.75 -3.08 16.53
CA LEU A 8 13.46 -3.49 17.09
C LEU A 8 13.31 -4.99 16.86
N GLU A 9 13.56 -5.80 17.88
CA GLU A 9 13.69 -7.23 17.72
C GLU A 9 12.93 -8.03 18.78
N HIS A 10 12.30 -9.14 18.34
CA HIS A 10 11.67 -10.14 19.21
C HIS A 10 10.68 -9.58 20.23
N LEU A 11 9.86 -8.63 19.78
CA LEU A 11 8.85 -7.98 20.61
C LEU A 11 7.43 -8.32 20.14
N ARG A 12 6.51 -8.29 21.09
CA ARG A 12 5.09 -8.27 20.78
C ARG A 12 4.50 -6.92 21.16
N LEU A 13 3.91 -6.23 20.18
CA LEU A 13 3.23 -4.95 20.34
C LEU A 13 1.73 -5.14 20.08
N MET A 14 0.88 -4.64 20.97
CA MET A 14 -0.55 -4.93 20.88
C MET A 14 -1.41 -3.70 21.14
N ASN A 15 -2.45 -3.53 20.31
CA ASN A 15 -3.52 -2.57 20.52
C ASN A 15 -3.01 -1.14 20.79
N ALA A 16 -2.16 -0.65 19.92
CA ALA A 16 -1.74 0.74 19.94
C ALA A 16 -2.94 1.69 19.87
N ALA A 17 -2.79 2.89 20.37
CA ALA A 17 -3.83 3.91 20.31
C ALA A 17 -4.10 4.42 18.90
N ALA A 18 -3.06 4.39 18.07
CA ALA A 18 -3.03 4.70 16.64
C ALA A 18 -1.86 3.94 16.02
N TRP A 19 -1.07 4.51 15.13
CA TRP A 19 0.13 3.91 14.53
C TRP A 19 1.05 3.29 15.58
N THR A 20 1.38 2.02 15.40
CA THR A 20 2.13 1.26 16.42
C THR A 20 3.55 1.74 16.54
N THR A 21 4.22 1.90 15.41
CA THR A 21 5.57 2.45 15.34
C THR A 21 5.67 3.42 14.18
N CYS A 22 6.34 4.53 14.40
CA CYS A 22 6.60 5.49 13.35
C CYS A 22 8.05 5.96 13.42
N PHE A 23 8.80 5.65 12.37
CA PHE A 23 10.17 6.10 12.19
C PHE A 23 10.17 7.29 11.23
N LEU A 24 10.73 8.41 11.67
CA LEU A 24 10.82 9.64 10.88
C LEU A 24 12.28 10.01 10.68
N ASP A 25 12.66 10.29 9.44
CA ASP A 25 13.99 10.79 9.06
C ASP A 25 15.15 9.98 9.67
N SER A 26 14.98 8.67 9.75
CA SER A 26 15.87 7.78 10.50
C SER A 26 16.62 6.83 9.56
N GLU A 27 17.78 6.36 9.99
CA GLU A 27 18.63 5.51 9.14
C GLU A 27 19.26 4.34 9.90
N TYR A 28 19.57 3.27 9.16
CA TYR A 28 20.13 2.03 9.70
C TYR A 28 19.19 1.40 10.74
N ILE A 29 18.01 0.99 10.26
CA ILE A 29 16.96 0.43 11.10
C ILE A 29 16.84 -1.07 10.82
N TRP A 30 16.87 -1.87 11.85
CA TRP A 30 16.60 -3.31 11.78
C TRP A 30 15.33 -3.63 12.58
N VAL A 31 14.36 -4.25 11.90
CA VAL A 31 13.13 -4.77 12.52
C VAL A 31 13.08 -6.26 12.26
N HIS A 32 13.22 -7.07 13.28
CA HIS A 32 13.30 -8.52 13.15
C HIS A 32 12.46 -9.27 14.18
N GLY A 33 11.67 -10.25 13.72
CA GLY A 33 10.90 -11.13 14.60
C GLY A 33 9.85 -10.40 15.45
N VAL A 34 9.26 -9.34 14.94
CA VAL A 34 8.26 -8.54 15.67
C VAL A 34 6.85 -9.04 15.36
N ASP A 35 6.04 -9.24 16.41
CA ASP A 35 4.62 -9.62 16.32
C ASP A 35 3.76 -8.40 16.70
N ILE A 36 3.09 -7.78 15.73
CA ILE A 36 2.16 -6.66 15.96
C ILE A 36 0.74 -7.13 15.82
N ARG A 37 -0.11 -6.78 16.80
CA ARG A 37 -1.54 -7.11 16.80
C ARG A 37 -2.40 -5.94 17.24
N ASN A 38 -3.02 -5.26 16.29
CA ASN A 38 -3.97 -4.20 16.52
C ASN A 38 -5.37 -4.66 16.12
N GLU A 39 -6.29 -4.72 17.07
CA GLU A 39 -7.63 -5.25 16.87
C GLU A 39 -8.74 -4.34 17.42
N LYS A 40 -8.42 -3.19 17.98
CA LYS A 40 -9.38 -2.42 18.77
C LYS A 40 -9.59 -0.96 18.36
N ARG A 41 -8.69 -0.41 17.59
CA ARG A 41 -8.74 1.01 17.22
C ARG A 41 -8.54 1.18 15.73
N TYR A 42 -9.04 2.28 15.17
CA TYR A 42 -8.66 2.69 13.81
C TYR A 42 -7.19 3.09 13.75
N ASN A 43 -6.73 3.31 12.53
CA ASN A 43 -5.37 3.76 12.28
C ASN A 43 -4.36 2.93 13.08
N GLY A 44 -4.66 1.63 13.21
CA GLY A 44 -3.78 0.67 13.87
C GLY A 44 -2.79 0.11 12.87
N ASP A 45 -2.01 1.02 12.28
CA ASP A 45 -0.91 0.69 11.39
C ASP A 45 0.16 -0.11 12.16
N GLY A 46 0.95 -0.86 11.45
CA GLY A 46 2.00 -1.67 12.04
C GLY A 46 3.32 -0.92 12.14
N LEU A 47 4.02 -0.87 11.01
CA LEU A 47 5.36 -0.28 10.88
C LEU A 47 5.32 0.84 9.84
N ASP A 48 5.60 2.06 10.26
CA ASP A 48 5.61 3.24 9.41
C ASP A 48 7.00 3.84 9.31
N PHE A 49 7.45 4.08 8.09
CA PHE A 49 8.75 4.66 7.78
C PHE A 49 8.55 5.87 6.84
N ASP A 50 8.90 7.05 7.31
CA ASP A 50 8.80 8.30 6.57
C ASP A 50 10.16 9.00 6.52
N GLY A 51 10.71 9.18 5.33
CA GLY A 51 12.06 9.74 5.16
C GLY A 51 13.18 8.84 5.68
N CYS A 52 12.98 7.53 5.73
CA CYS A 52 13.93 6.58 6.32
C CYS A 52 14.82 5.92 5.27
N ARG A 53 16.05 5.58 5.66
CA ARG A 53 17.05 4.97 4.77
C ARG A 53 17.73 3.78 5.42
N HIS A 54 18.15 2.81 4.58
CA HIS A 54 18.86 1.61 5.02
C HIS A 54 18.05 0.86 6.09
N VAL A 55 16.88 0.33 5.67
CA VAL A 55 15.94 -0.36 6.57
C VAL A 55 15.83 -1.82 6.19
N TRP A 56 15.97 -2.70 7.15
CA TRP A 56 15.81 -4.14 7.00
C TRP A 56 14.70 -4.64 7.91
N ILE A 57 13.66 -5.24 7.30
CA ILE A 57 12.49 -5.77 7.98
C ILE A 57 12.36 -7.24 7.64
N SER A 58 12.44 -8.11 8.64
CA SER A 58 12.37 -9.55 8.41
C SER A 58 11.65 -10.31 9.50
N ASP A 59 11.05 -11.44 9.10
CA ASP A 59 10.45 -12.42 10.02
C ASP A 59 9.37 -11.82 10.93
N CYS A 60 8.67 -10.80 10.48
CA CYS A 60 7.64 -10.11 11.23
C CYS A 60 6.24 -10.66 10.91
N HIS A 61 5.39 -10.66 11.92
CA HIS A 61 3.98 -10.98 11.77
C HIS A 61 3.14 -9.77 12.20
N ILE A 62 2.38 -9.20 11.26
CA ILE A 62 1.65 -7.95 11.49
C ILE A 62 0.18 -8.13 11.18
N LYS A 63 -0.66 -7.90 12.20
CA LYS A 63 -2.10 -7.84 12.07
C LYS A 63 -2.57 -6.46 12.50
N GLY A 64 -3.05 -5.66 11.54
CA GLY A 64 -3.45 -4.28 11.74
C GLY A 64 -4.90 -3.99 11.42
N THR A 65 -5.37 -2.85 11.87
CA THR A 65 -6.67 -2.27 11.52
C THR A 65 -6.54 -1.18 10.46
N ASP A 66 -5.32 -0.88 10.05
CA ASP A 66 -4.96 -0.01 8.95
C ASP A 66 -3.77 -0.61 8.20
N ASP A 67 -2.94 0.17 7.52
CA ASP A 67 -1.81 -0.33 6.73
C ASP A 67 -0.79 -1.05 7.64
N ASN A 68 -0.44 -2.30 7.31
CA ASN A 68 0.46 -3.05 8.18
C ASN A 68 1.90 -2.58 8.09
N LEU A 69 2.34 -2.18 6.90
CA LEU A 69 3.64 -1.60 6.67
C LEU A 69 3.50 -0.45 5.68
N CYS A 70 4.00 0.71 6.05
CA CYS A 70 3.88 1.92 5.27
C CYS A 70 5.25 2.55 5.00
N LEU A 71 5.57 2.80 3.74
CA LEU A 71 6.72 3.57 3.31
C LEU A 71 6.23 4.91 2.77
N GLN A 72 6.65 5.99 3.39
CA GLN A 72 6.22 7.35 3.09
C GLN A 72 7.42 8.27 2.86
N SER A 73 7.18 9.41 2.24
CA SER A 73 8.16 10.48 2.11
C SER A 73 7.46 11.82 2.22
N SER A 74 7.55 12.44 3.39
CA SER A 74 7.03 13.79 3.65
C SER A 74 8.03 14.90 3.26
N GLY A 75 9.12 14.53 2.59
CA GLY A 75 10.14 15.48 2.11
C GLY A 75 11.54 14.87 2.01
N GLN A 76 11.95 14.06 2.97
CA GLN A 76 13.19 13.30 2.88
C GLN A 76 12.97 12.02 2.08
N THR A 77 13.95 11.63 1.27
CA THR A 77 13.86 10.38 0.50
C THR A 77 13.79 9.16 1.41
N THR A 78 12.87 8.25 1.11
CA THR A 78 12.82 6.90 1.70
C THR A 78 13.48 5.94 0.72
N GLU A 79 14.59 5.31 1.12
CA GLU A 79 15.38 4.48 0.21
C GLU A 79 16.12 3.32 0.89
N ASP A 80 16.53 2.35 0.07
CA ASP A 80 17.27 1.16 0.52
C ASP A 80 16.48 0.36 1.56
N ILE A 81 15.27 -0.03 1.19
CA ILE A 81 14.34 -0.74 2.07
C ILE A 81 14.23 -2.20 1.67
N HIS A 82 14.45 -3.11 2.60
CA HIS A 82 14.33 -4.55 2.42
C HIS A 82 13.25 -5.12 3.33
N ILE A 83 12.24 -5.75 2.73
CA ILE A 83 11.12 -6.40 3.44
C ILE A 83 11.11 -7.86 3.00
N THR A 84 11.36 -8.78 3.92
CA THR A 84 11.41 -10.19 3.57
C THR A 84 10.82 -11.09 4.64
N ASN A 85 10.27 -12.23 4.21
CA ASN A 85 9.79 -13.30 5.10
C ASN A 85 8.75 -12.83 6.15
N CYS A 86 7.91 -11.87 5.80
CA CYS A 86 6.89 -11.31 6.69
C CYS A 86 5.48 -11.82 6.35
N ALA A 87 4.62 -11.83 7.35
CA ALA A 87 3.22 -12.21 7.21
C ALA A 87 2.28 -11.05 7.61
N PHE A 88 1.29 -10.77 6.77
CA PHE A 88 0.42 -9.60 6.91
C PHE A 88 -1.07 -10.00 6.91
N THR A 89 -1.84 -9.35 7.79
CA THR A 89 -3.30 -9.41 7.85
C THR A 89 -3.83 -8.00 8.17
N SER A 90 -4.76 -7.47 7.39
CA SER A 90 -5.23 -6.09 7.61
C SER A 90 -6.66 -5.85 7.14
N VAL A 91 -7.32 -4.88 7.74
CA VAL A 91 -8.55 -4.28 7.20
C VAL A 91 -8.26 -3.18 6.17
N CYS A 92 -7.03 -2.74 6.03
CA CYS A 92 -6.58 -1.81 5.00
C CYS A 92 -5.57 -2.50 4.07
N ALA A 93 -4.36 -2.04 3.95
CA ALA A 93 -3.36 -2.65 3.10
C ALA A 93 -2.35 -3.52 3.86
N GLY A 94 -1.81 -4.53 3.18
CA GLY A 94 -0.68 -5.30 3.70
C GLY A 94 0.60 -4.47 3.68
N ILE A 95 0.96 -3.94 2.52
CA ILE A 95 2.08 -3.01 2.34
C ILE A 95 1.61 -1.82 1.51
N ARG A 96 1.90 -0.63 1.98
CA ARG A 96 1.66 0.62 1.27
C ARG A 96 2.96 1.36 1.01
N ILE A 97 3.17 1.78 -0.22
CA ILE A 97 4.26 2.65 -0.65
C ILE A 97 3.64 3.96 -1.14
N GLY A 98 3.92 5.04 -0.47
CA GLY A 98 3.24 6.33 -0.62
C GLY A 98 2.10 6.42 0.40
N LEU A 99 1.10 6.97 0.11
CA LEU A 99 0.35 8.14 -0.16
C LEU A 99 1.20 9.43 -0.05
N LYS A 100 1.81 9.69 1.14
CA LYS A 100 2.77 10.78 1.29
C LYS A 100 3.98 10.48 0.39
N SER A 101 4.14 11.28 -0.61
CA SER A 101 5.12 11.13 -1.68
C SER A 101 5.59 12.49 -2.19
N ILE A 102 5.83 13.43 -1.26
CA ILE A 102 6.42 14.74 -1.56
C ILE A 102 7.88 14.56 -1.97
N GLY A 103 8.62 13.78 -1.19
CA GLY A 103 9.96 13.30 -1.57
C GLY A 103 9.90 11.97 -2.29
N ASP A 104 11.04 11.43 -2.64
CA ASP A 104 11.16 10.22 -3.42
C ASP A 104 11.10 8.96 -2.54
N ILE A 105 10.61 7.86 -3.12
CA ILE A 105 10.68 6.53 -2.51
C ILE A 105 11.32 5.60 -3.54
N GLN A 106 12.47 5.03 -3.21
CA GLN A 106 13.26 4.29 -4.20
C GLN A 106 14.06 3.14 -3.60
N ASN A 107 14.49 2.22 -4.47
CA ASN A 107 15.32 1.07 -4.11
C ASN A 107 14.68 0.23 -2.99
N VAL A 108 13.49 -0.31 -3.27
CA VAL A 108 12.69 -1.11 -2.33
C VAL A 108 12.62 -2.56 -2.82
N VAL A 109 12.91 -3.50 -1.96
CA VAL A 109 12.76 -4.93 -2.21
C VAL A 109 11.74 -5.53 -1.25
N ILE A 110 10.70 -6.16 -1.80
CA ILE A 110 9.69 -6.92 -1.05
C ILE A 110 9.75 -8.36 -1.55
N SER A 111 10.09 -9.29 -0.68
CA SER A 111 10.26 -10.68 -1.09
C SER A 111 9.78 -11.71 -0.06
N ASN A 112 9.36 -12.87 -0.55
CA ASN A 112 9.04 -14.04 0.28
C ASN A 112 8.00 -13.75 1.38
N CYS A 113 7.01 -12.93 1.09
CA CYS A 113 5.98 -12.53 2.05
C CYS A 113 4.67 -13.28 1.84
N THR A 114 3.89 -13.39 2.89
CA THR A 114 2.54 -13.95 2.86
C THR A 114 1.51 -12.94 3.32
N MET A 115 0.35 -12.92 2.65
CA MET A 115 -0.75 -12.04 2.99
C MET A 115 -2.03 -12.86 3.12
N HIS A 116 -2.76 -12.64 4.20
CA HIS A 116 -4.00 -13.37 4.42
C HIS A 116 -5.09 -12.45 4.97
N GLY A 117 -6.27 -12.52 4.37
CA GLY A 117 -7.40 -11.78 4.89
C GLY A 117 -7.18 -10.27 4.89
N ILE A 118 -6.75 -9.72 3.78
CA ILE A 118 -6.59 -8.27 3.60
C ILE A 118 -7.82 -7.72 2.89
N TYR A 119 -8.49 -6.80 3.57
CA TYR A 119 -9.78 -6.30 3.08
C TYR A 119 -9.64 -5.35 1.90
N ARG A 120 -8.59 -4.54 1.85
CA ARG A 120 -8.35 -3.59 0.76
C ARG A 120 -7.25 -4.10 -0.18
N GLU A 121 -6.03 -3.68 -0.04
CA GLU A 121 -4.95 -4.01 -0.97
C GLU A 121 -3.87 -4.88 -0.34
N GLY A 122 -3.40 -5.87 -1.09
CA GLY A 122 -2.20 -6.60 -0.72
C GLY A 122 -0.98 -5.68 -0.71
N ILE A 123 -0.63 -5.18 -1.87
CA ILE A 123 0.45 -4.21 -2.06
C ILE A 123 -0.10 -3.02 -2.85
N LYS A 124 0.12 -1.83 -2.32
CA LYS A 124 -0.40 -0.57 -2.82
C LYS A 124 0.73 0.44 -3.03
N ILE A 125 0.85 0.96 -4.24
CA ILE A 125 1.84 1.96 -4.61
C ILE A 125 1.11 3.22 -5.10
N GLU A 126 1.24 4.30 -4.36
CA GLU A 126 0.51 5.56 -4.61
C GLU A 126 1.46 6.75 -4.62
N CYS A 127 1.73 7.29 -5.80
CA CYS A 127 2.44 8.55 -5.95
C CYS A 127 1.43 9.67 -6.18
N THR A 128 1.16 10.46 -5.17
CA THR A 128 0.04 11.40 -5.15
C THR A 128 0.42 12.83 -4.77
N GLU A 129 1.68 13.10 -4.48
CA GLU A 129 2.15 14.40 -3.97
C GLU A 129 3.42 14.91 -4.67
N GLY A 130 3.71 14.39 -5.86
CA GLY A 130 4.70 15.00 -6.77
C GLY A 130 6.11 14.41 -6.76
N GLY A 131 6.43 13.50 -5.86
CA GLY A 131 7.72 12.80 -5.82
C GLY A 131 7.88 11.72 -6.90
N VAL A 132 8.93 10.94 -6.78
CA VAL A 132 9.22 9.79 -7.66
C VAL A 132 9.21 8.50 -6.85
N ILE A 133 8.40 7.55 -7.24
CA ILE A 133 8.42 6.19 -6.70
C ILE A 133 9.02 5.28 -7.77
N CYS A 134 10.20 4.72 -7.49
CA CYS A 134 10.93 3.95 -8.51
C CYS A 134 11.84 2.87 -7.93
N ASP A 135 12.37 2.04 -8.84
CA ASP A 135 13.35 1.00 -8.52
C ASP A 135 12.83 0.02 -7.45
N ILE A 136 11.61 -0.51 -7.66
CA ILE A 136 10.95 -1.42 -6.73
C ILE A 136 10.91 -2.82 -7.31
N LEU A 137 11.33 -3.78 -6.52
CA LEU A 137 11.20 -5.21 -6.79
C LEU A 137 10.22 -5.85 -5.79
N ILE A 138 9.20 -6.52 -6.32
CA ILE A 138 8.24 -7.31 -5.54
C ILE A 138 8.29 -8.73 -6.09
N GLU A 139 8.63 -9.69 -5.25
CA GLU A 139 8.77 -11.07 -5.70
C GLU A 139 8.34 -12.12 -4.67
N ASN A 140 7.87 -13.27 -5.16
CA ASN A 140 7.53 -14.43 -4.34
C ASN A 140 6.55 -14.10 -3.20
N VAL A 141 5.40 -13.52 -3.53
CA VAL A 141 4.35 -13.19 -2.55
C VAL A 141 3.12 -14.06 -2.76
N THR A 142 2.67 -14.72 -1.71
CA THR A 142 1.42 -15.47 -1.71
C THR A 142 0.33 -14.71 -0.96
N MET A 143 -0.86 -14.66 -1.56
CA MET A 143 -2.00 -13.92 -1.03
C MET A 143 -3.23 -14.81 -0.99
N ARG A 144 -3.90 -14.87 0.15
CA ARG A 144 -5.16 -15.60 0.30
C ARG A 144 -6.23 -14.72 0.92
N ASN A 145 -7.38 -14.64 0.27
CA ASN A 145 -8.46 -13.74 0.66
C ASN A 145 -7.99 -12.28 0.71
N VAL A 146 -7.34 -11.85 -0.37
CA VAL A 146 -6.92 -10.48 -0.59
C VAL A 146 -7.68 -9.97 -1.81
N ARG A 147 -8.54 -8.99 -1.62
CA ARG A 147 -9.45 -8.51 -2.67
C ARG A 147 -8.73 -7.82 -3.82
N ARG A 148 -7.72 -7.04 -3.52
CA ARG A 148 -6.91 -6.29 -4.48
C ARG A 148 -5.44 -6.63 -4.25
N PRO A 149 -4.93 -7.64 -4.96
CA PRO A 149 -3.54 -8.05 -4.76
C PRO A 149 -2.55 -6.92 -4.97
N LEU A 150 -2.73 -6.17 -6.06
CA LEU A 150 -1.83 -5.10 -6.48
C LEU A 150 -2.64 -3.86 -6.89
N TYR A 151 -2.19 -2.70 -6.43
CA TYR A 151 -2.76 -1.41 -6.80
C TYR A 151 -1.68 -0.38 -7.05
N PHE A 152 -1.75 0.29 -8.18
CA PHE A 152 -0.82 1.35 -8.58
C PHE A 152 -1.63 2.60 -8.92
N LEU A 153 -1.31 3.71 -8.27
CA LEU A 153 -1.98 5.00 -8.50
C LEU A 153 -0.96 6.13 -8.66
N LEU A 154 -1.05 6.80 -9.80
CA LEU A 154 -0.30 8.01 -10.07
C LEU A 154 -1.26 9.16 -10.30
N ASN A 155 -1.39 10.08 -9.36
CA ASN A 155 -2.24 11.25 -9.52
C ASN A 155 -1.74 12.44 -8.68
N GLN A 156 -2.55 13.48 -8.61
CA GLN A 156 -2.39 14.60 -7.69
C GLN A 156 -3.50 14.52 -6.64
N ARG A 157 -3.12 14.40 -5.39
CA ARG A 157 -4.06 14.21 -4.28
C ARG A 157 -4.77 15.49 -3.88
N PHE A 158 -4.06 16.61 -3.88
CA PHE A 158 -4.57 17.87 -3.39
C PHE A 158 -5.07 18.75 -4.52
N GLU A 159 -6.32 19.18 -4.41
CA GLU A 159 -6.82 20.33 -5.13
C GLU A 159 -6.50 21.61 -4.33
N PRO A 160 -6.46 22.79 -4.97
CA PRO A 160 -6.16 24.04 -4.27
C PRO A 160 -7.05 24.31 -3.05
N ASP A 161 -8.29 23.86 -3.10
CA ASP A 161 -9.28 24.07 -2.04
C ASP A 161 -9.17 23.05 -0.90
N ASP A 162 -8.44 21.95 -1.08
CA ASP A 162 -8.23 20.91 -0.08
C ASP A 162 -7.09 21.26 0.89
N LEU A 163 -6.29 22.23 0.54
CA LEU A 163 -5.20 22.71 1.38
C LEU A 163 -5.77 23.59 2.49
N GLY A 164 -6.18 22.94 3.57
CA GLY A 164 -6.52 23.64 4.79
C GLY A 164 -5.39 24.57 5.24
N SER A 165 -5.74 25.64 5.94
CA SER A 165 -4.86 26.73 6.37
C SER A 165 -3.62 26.33 7.20
N SER A 166 -3.41 25.04 7.45
CA SER A 166 -2.30 24.51 8.23
C SER A 166 -1.13 23.98 7.41
N VAL A 167 -1.27 23.88 6.09
CA VAL A 167 -0.21 23.39 5.19
C VAL A 167 0.24 24.54 4.29
N GLU A 168 1.33 25.18 4.66
CA GLU A 168 2.03 26.12 3.77
C GLU A 168 2.77 25.33 2.67
N LEU A 169 2.06 24.91 1.65
CA LEU A 169 2.70 24.47 0.42
C LEU A 169 3.05 25.74 -0.37
N THR A 170 4.33 25.94 -0.61
CA THR A 170 4.82 27.06 -1.44
C THR A 170 4.42 26.92 -2.92
N ALA A 171 3.99 25.70 -3.32
CA ALA A 171 3.38 25.41 -4.61
C ALA A 171 2.57 24.13 -4.50
N MET A 172 1.52 23.99 -5.32
CA MET A 172 0.78 22.73 -5.48
C MET A 172 1.72 21.62 -5.93
N PRO A 173 1.67 20.42 -5.33
CA PRO A 173 2.40 19.28 -5.83
C PRO A 173 2.02 19.02 -7.29
N LYS A 174 3.00 18.80 -8.14
CA LYS A 174 2.75 18.31 -9.49
C LYS A 174 2.45 16.82 -9.42
N VAL A 175 1.83 16.26 -10.46
CA VAL A 175 1.77 14.82 -10.62
C VAL A 175 3.20 14.28 -10.67
N GLY A 176 3.51 13.34 -9.79
CA GLY A 176 4.83 12.74 -9.65
C GLY A 176 5.14 11.71 -10.74
N LYS A 177 5.90 10.68 -10.36
CA LYS A 177 6.24 9.57 -11.27
C LYS A 177 6.19 8.24 -10.54
N ILE A 178 5.75 7.21 -11.25
CA ILE A 178 5.96 5.80 -10.89
C ILE A 178 6.68 5.16 -12.07
N GLU A 179 7.86 4.61 -11.83
CA GLU A 179 8.66 4.00 -12.91
C GLU A 179 9.62 2.92 -12.41
N ARG A 180 9.99 2.01 -13.31
CA ARG A 180 10.93 0.91 -13.03
C ARG A 180 10.49 0.01 -11.87
N ILE A 181 9.25 -0.48 -11.95
CA ILE A 181 8.66 -1.41 -10.99
C ILE A 181 8.66 -2.81 -11.58
N ARG A 182 9.15 -3.78 -10.86
CA ARG A 182 9.11 -5.20 -11.24
C ARG A 182 8.33 -5.99 -10.21
N VAL A 183 7.34 -6.74 -10.68
CA VAL A 183 6.53 -7.65 -9.88
C VAL A 183 6.62 -9.04 -10.50
N SER A 184 7.01 -10.03 -9.71
CA SER A 184 7.12 -11.41 -10.19
C SER A 184 6.77 -12.46 -9.14
N GLY A 185 6.28 -13.61 -9.59
CA GLY A 185 6.00 -14.73 -8.70
C GLY A 185 4.89 -14.45 -7.67
N ILE A 186 3.81 -13.81 -8.10
CA ILE A 186 2.65 -13.53 -7.23
C ILE A 186 1.60 -14.62 -7.42
N THR A 187 1.16 -15.22 -6.32
CA THR A 187 -0.01 -16.10 -6.30
C THR A 187 -1.07 -15.49 -5.39
N ALA A 188 -2.17 -15.06 -5.96
CA ALA A 188 -3.27 -14.45 -5.22
C ALA A 188 -4.57 -15.21 -5.47
N VAL A 189 -5.23 -15.66 -4.39
CA VAL A 189 -6.49 -16.40 -4.44
C VAL A 189 -7.47 -15.76 -3.47
N ASP A 190 -8.60 -15.25 -3.99
CA ASP A 190 -9.70 -14.69 -3.21
C ASP A 190 -10.96 -15.57 -3.38
N GLU A 191 -11.11 -16.54 -2.51
CA GLU A 191 -12.25 -17.47 -2.50
C GLU A 191 -13.35 -17.12 -1.50
N ALA A 192 -13.02 -16.36 -0.48
CA ALA A 192 -13.92 -16.18 0.63
C ALA A 192 -14.92 -15.06 0.40
N CYS A 193 -14.67 -14.14 -0.53
CA CYS A 193 -15.45 -12.90 -0.68
C CYS A 193 -15.86 -12.37 0.72
N MET A 194 -14.87 -12.24 1.59
CA MET A 194 -15.10 -11.95 3.00
C MET A 194 -15.94 -10.70 3.12
N SER A 195 -17.04 -10.83 3.85
CA SER A 195 -17.92 -9.70 4.09
C SER A 195 -17.19 -8.67 4.95
N GLU A 196 -17.48 -7.44 4.72
CA GLU A 196 -17.02 -6.31 5.52
C GLU A 196 -17.11 -6.57 7.04
N LYS A 197 -18.16 -7.23 7.49
CA LYS A 197 -18.37 -7.58 8.91
C LYS A 197 -17.28 -8.47 9.51
N GLN A 198 -16.56 -9.22 8.72
CA GLN A 198 -15.48 -10.09 9.20
C GLN A 198 -14.18 -9.34 9.50
N TYR A 199 -14.06 -8.11 8.99
CA TYR A 199 -12.90 -7.25 9.22
C TYR A 199 -13.21 -6.03 10.09
N ARG A 200 -14.50 -5.77 10.36
CA ARG A 200 -14.88 -4.60 11.15
C ARG A 200 -14.58 -4.81 12.62
N PHE A 201 -13.74 -3.95 13.10
CA PHE A 201 -13.62 -3.67 14.53
C PHE A 201 -14.49 -2.49 14.95
N THR A 202 -15.00 -1.71 13.99
CA THR A 202 -15.87 -0.56 14.24
C THR A 202 -16.87 -0.39 13.10
N ASP A 203 -18.03 0.19 13.40
CA ASP A 203 -19.13 0.38 12.44
C ASP A 203 -18.88 1.50 11.42
N ASP A 204 -17.79 2.25 11.53
CA ASP A 204 -17.54 3.47 10.75
C ASP A 204 -16.55 3.31 9.60
N ILE A 205 -16.08 2.12 9.31
CA ILE A 205 -15.11 1.93 8.24
C ILE A 205 -15.80 1.94 6.87
N MET A 206 -15.31 2.81 6.04
CA MET A 206 -15.65 3.10 4.65
C MET A 206 -16.32 1.94 3.89
N GLY A 207 -17.37 2.28 3.17
CA GLY A 207 -18.25 1.35 2.45
C GLY A 207 -17.54 0.24 1.67
N GLU A 208 -18.25 -0.82 1.35
CA GLU A 208 -17.70 -1.99 0.67
C GLU A 208 -16.91 -1.57 -0.58
N PRO A 209 -15.63 -1.90 -0.66
CA PRO A 209 -14.93 -1.75 -1.92
C PRO A 209 -15.56 -2.71 -2.93
N LYS A 210 -16.24 -2.14 -3.90
CA LYS A 210 -16.95 -2.91 -4.93
C LYS A 210 -15.99 -3.51 -5.97
N PHE A 211 -14.72 -3.17 -5.88
CA PHE A 211 -13.69 -3.60 -6.81
C PHE A 211 -12.77 -4.66 -6.23
N ASN A 212 -12.58 -5.74 -6.96
CA ASN A 212 -11.59 -6.77 -6.71
C ASN A 212 -10.68 -6.86 -7.94
N GLY A 213 -9.39 -7.11 -7.74
CA GLY A 213 -8.46 -7.34 -8.84
C GLY A 213 -7.24 -6.45 -8.80
N ILE A 214 -6.44 -6.55 -9.84
CA ILE A 214 -5.25 -5.73 -10.02
C ILE A 214 -5.66 -4.43 -10.72
N ARG A 215 -5.22 -3.31 -10.19
CA ARG A 215 -5.51 -2.01 -10.77
C ARG A 215 -4.25 -1.20 -11.00
N VAL A 216 -4.18 -0.58 -12.18
CA VAL A 216 -3.14 0.37 -12.56
C VAL A 216 -3.84 1.61 -13.09
N ASP A 217 -3.63 2.74 -12.46
CA ASP A 217 -4.29 4.00 -12.81
C ASP A 217 -3.31 5.17 -12.77
N ALA A 218 -3.44 6.07 -13.74
CA ALA A 218 -2.64 7.27 -13.84
C ALA A 218 -3.53 8.47 -14.18
N ALA A 219 -3.15 9.65 -13.69
CA ALA A 219 -3.79 10.90 -14.04
C ALA A 219 -3.74 11.13 -15.56
N LYS A 220 -4.69 11.89 -16.05
CA LYS A 220 -4.78 12.27 -17.46
C LYS A 220 -3.43 12.85 -17.94
N ASP A 221 -3.00 12.44 -19.11
CA ASP A 221 -1.73 12.86 -19.75
C ASP A 221 -0.47 12.42 -19.01
N HIS A 222 -0.60 11.54 -18.01
CA HIS A 222 0.51 10.92 -17.29
C HIS A 222 0.53 9.42 -17.50
N ALA A 223 1.66 8.78 -17.21
CA ALA A 223 1.81 7.35 -17.34
C ALA A 223 2.73 6.77 -16.27
N ILE A 224 2.34 5.61 -15.73
CA ILE A 224 3.23 4.72 -15.00
C ILE A 224 4.15 4.05 -16.03
N ARG A 225 5.46 4.13 -15.85
CA ARG A 225 6.45 3.67 -16.83
C ARG A 225 7.21 2.45 -16.32
N ASP A 226 7.65 1.61 -17.26
CA ASP A 226 8.50 0.46 -16.97
C ASP A 226 7.94 -0.44 -15.85
N LEU A 227 6.61 -0.62 -15.84
CA LEU A 227 5.93 -1.57 -14.96
C LEU A 227 5.93 -2.95 -15.62
N ILE A 228 6.60 -3.90 -14.99
CA ILE A 228 6.68 -5.29 -15.47
C ILE A 228 5.96 -6.19 -14.47
N LEU A 229 4.92 -6.87 -14.94
CA LEU A 229 4.22 -7.93 -14.20
C LEU A 229 4.56 -9.26 -14.86
N ARG A 230 5.20 -10.20 -14.14
CA ARG A 230 5.58 -11.52 -14.62
C ARG A 230 5.16 -12.58 -13.62
N ASP A 231 4.69 -13.72 -14.13
CA ASP A 231 4.32 -14.88 -13.31
C ASP A 231 3.35 -14.49 -12.18
N VAL A 232 2.31 -13.73 -12.56
CA VAL A 232 1.25 -13.29 -11.65
C VAL A 232 0.02 -14.18 -11.88
N PHE A 233 -0.31 -14.99 -10.89
CA PHE A 233 -1.54 -15.77 -10.85
C PHE A 233 -2.54 -15.10 -9.93
N TYR A 234 -3.71 -14.77 -10.45
CA TYR A 234 -4.81 -14.23 -9.67
C TYR A 234 -6.11 -14.99 -9.97
N HIS A 235 -6.73 -15.47 -8.92
CA HIS A 235 -8.05 -16.09 -8.97
C HIS A 235 -8.98 -15.40 -7.97
N SER A 236 -10.18 -15.02 -8.41
CA SER A 236 -11.22 -14.52 -7.53
C SER A 236 -12.57 -15.14 -7.83
N ILE A 237 -13.42 -15.20 -6.81
CA ILE A 237 -14.79 -15.64 -6.99
C ILE A 237 -15.59 -14.57 -7.73
N GLY A 238 -16.30 -15.02 -8.75
CA GLY A 238 -17.18 -14.17 -9.55
C GLY A 238 -16.43 -13.42 -10.64
N GLY A 239 -17.16 -12.63 -11.33
CA GLY A 239 -16.70 -11.84 -12.47
C GLY A 239 -17.88 -11.01 -12.97
N VAL A 240 -17.63 -10.17 -13.95
CA VAL A 240 -18.67 -9.41 -14.65
C VAL A 240 -18.68 -9.79 -16.10
N LYS A 241 -19.85 -9.65 -16.72
CA LYS A 241 -19.97 -9.80 -18.15
C LYS A 241 -19.24 -8.65 -18.85
N ALA A 242 -18.67 -8.90 -20.02
CA ALA A 242 -18.02 -7.86 -20.81
C ALA A 242 -18.91 -6.64 -21.06
N SER A 243 -20.25 -6.85 -21.15
CA SER A 243 -21.24 -5.79 -21.32
C SER A 243 -21.46 -4.92 -20.08
N GLU A 244 -20.98 -5.34 -18.92
CA GLU A 244 -21.08 -4.64 -17.65
C GLU A 244 -19.81 -3.87 -17.29
N ILE A 245 -18.76 -4.03 -18.11
CA ILE A 245 -17.51 -3.30 -17.96
C ILE A 245 -17.71 -1.89 -18.52
N PRO A 246 -17.52 -0.82 -17.73
CA PRO A 246 -17.61 0.53 -18.24
C PRO A 246 -16.61 0.79 -19.36
N THR A 247 -17.00 1.54 -20.36
CA THR A 247 -16.12 1.96 -21.46
C THR A 247 -15.28 3.19 -21.10
N GLU A 248 -15.74 3.95 -20.13
CA GLU A 248 -15.07 5.14 -19.61
C GLU A 248 -14.99 5.04 -18.09
N TYR A 249 -13.87 5.46 -17.56
CA TYR A 249 -13.57 5.39 -16.14
C TYR A 249 -13.22 6.78 -15.61
N PRO A 250 -13.84 7.23 -14.52
CA PRO A 250 -13.48 8.50 -13.93
C PRO A 250 -12.03 8.43 -13.43
N GLU A 251 -11.33 9.53 -13.56
CA GLU A 251 -10.02 9.72 -12.94
C GLU A 251 -10.15 9.56 -11.43
N GLN A 252 -9.20 8.84 -10.84
CA GLN A 252 -9.18 8.66 -9.39
C GLN A 252 -8.46 9.82 -8.73
N THR A 253 -9.21 10.55 -7.95
CA THR A 253 -8.67 11.46 -6.95
C THR A 253 -8.66 10.73 -5.62
N GLU A 254 -7.53 10.57 -4.96
CA GLU A 254 -7.37 9.89 -3.68
C GLU A 254 -7.69 8.38 -3.62
N ASN A 255 -7.93 7.90 -2.41
CA ASN A 255 -8.29 6.52 -2.05
C ASN A 255 -9.71 6.10 -2.43
N TYR A 256 -10.45 6.89 -3.17
CA TYR A 256 -11.82 6.60 -3.47
C TYR A 256 -11.97 5.56 -4.57
N TRP A 257 -12.90 4.65 -4.33
CA TRP A 257 -13.16 3.51 -5.17
C TRP A 257 -14.40 3.76 -6.01
N PRO A 258 -14.30 3.70 -7.32
CA PRO A 258 -15.50 3.68 -8.13
C PRO A 258 -16.29 2.40 -7.87
N ASP A 259 -17.57 2.48 -8.09
CA ASP A 259 -18.55 1.39 -8.02
C ASP A 259 -18.33 0.33 -9.09
N TRP A 260 -17.18 -0.36 -9.07
CA TRP A 260 -16.87 -1.31 -10.14
C TRP A 260 -16.82 -2.73 -9.64
N SER A 261 -17.33 -3.52 -10.48
CA SER A 261 -17.44 -4.94 -10.31
C SER A 261 -16.10 -5.67 -10.51
N ARG A 262 -16.11 -6.92 -10.19
CA ARG A 262 -14.98 -7.83 -10.12
C ARG A 262 -14.33 -8.08 -11.49
N CYS A 263 -13.18 -7.51 -11.74
CA CYS A 263 -12.35 -7.77 -12.90
C CYS A 263 -10.94 -8.08 -12.46
N ALA A 264 -10.24 -8.95 -13.18
CA ALA A 264 -8.83 -9.25 -12.89
C ALA A 264 -7.95 -8.02 -13.11
N PHE A 265 -8.21 -7.30 -14.19
CA PHE A 265 -7.60 -6.00 -14.50
C PHE A 265 -8.71 -5.01 -14.82
N VAL A 266 -8.77 -3.90 -14.12
CA VAL A 266 -9.84 -2.92 -14.32
C VAL A 266 -9.42 -1.84 -15.29
N TYR A 267 -8.18 -1.42 -15.26
CA TYR A 267 -7.74 -0.32 -16.08
C TYR A 267 -6.23 -0.30 -16.22
N ILE A 268 -5.77 -0.17 -17.43
CA ILE A 268 -4.36 0.05 -17.71
C ILE A 268 -4.29 1.24 -18.65
N ARG A 269 -3.76 2.33 -18.20
CA ARG A 269 -3.42 3.50 -19.00
C ARG A 269 -1.94 3.57 -19.24
#